data_e0245e314ed214dcc056dfd5e217e2c9
#
_entry.id   e0245e314ed214dcc056dfd5e217e2c9
#
_cell.length_a   1.000
_cell.length_b   1.000
_cell.length_c   1.000
_cell.angle_alpha   90.00
_cell.angle_beta   90.00
_cell.angle_gamma   90.00
#
_symmetry.space_group_name_H-M   'P 1'
#
loop_
_entity.id
_entity.type
_entity.pdbx_description
1 polymer ?
#
loop_
_entity_poly.entity_id
_entity_poly.type
_entity_poly.pdbx_seq_one_letter_code
_entity_poly.pdbx_strand_id
1 'polypeptide(L)'
;MKRKNIDLSNQNVKKSGDKMSKSAKVVVVTSGKGGVGKTTTSASFATGLALRGFKTVVIDFDIGLRNLDLIMGCERRVVYDFVNIINNEATIHQAMIKDKNCDNLFIIAASQTKDKNALTEDGVGRVISELKKEFDYIVCDSPAGIETGAFMALFYADEALVVTNPEVSSVRDSDRILGILSSKAKRALDGQEKVKEHMVISRYNPERVESGDMLSIDDIKDILRIPVLGVIPESKDVLQASN
;
A
#
# COMPACT_ATOMS: atom_id res chain seq x y z
N MET A 1 13.35 26.33 17.64
CA MET A 1 14.13 25.77 16.52
C MET A 1 13.38 26.07 15.22
N LYS A 2 13.98 26.82 14.28
CA LYS A 2 13.32 27.28 13.05
C LYS A 2 13.17 26.11 12.08
N ARG A 3 11.93 25.79 11.70
CA ARG A 3 11.64 24.83 10.62
C ARG A 3 12.24 25.37 9.31
N LYS A 4 13.17 24.65 8.70
CA LYS A 4 13.61 24.91 7.33
C LYS A 4 12.49 24.49 6.39
N ASN A 5 11.84 25.46 5.75
CA ASN A 5 10.97 25.20 4.61
C ASN A 5 11.83 24.63 3.49
N ILE A 6 11.56 23.40 3.12
CA ILE A 6 12.11 22.81 1.89
C ILE A 6 11.24 23.34 0.75
N ASP A 7 11.79 24.28 -0.02
CA ASP A 7 11.16 24.83 -1.21
C ASP A 7 11.25 23.79 -2.34
N LEU A 8 10.14 23.14 -2.65
CA LEU A 8 9.99 22.16 -3.72
C LEU A 8 9.51 22.78 -5.06
N SER A 9 9.57 24.12 -5.22
CA SER A 9 8.94 24.83 -6.33
C SER A 9 9.67 24.78 -7.67
N ASN A 10 10.78 24.06 -7.84
CA ASN A 10 11.54 24.02 -9.10
C ASN A 10 11.84 22.61 -9.62
N GLN A 11 10.80 21.89 -10.05
CA GLN A 11 10.96 20.88 -11.10
C GLN A 11 9.79 20.99 -12.06
N ASN A 12 10.00 21.73 -13.16
CA ASN A 12 9.16 21.75 -14.34
C ASN A 12 9.11 20.35 -14.98
N VAL A 13 8.21 19.50 -14.52
CA VAL A 13 7.81 18.29 -15.24
C VAL A 13 6.87 18.72 -16.34
N LYS A 14 7.36 18.79 -17.58
CA LYS A 14 6.57 19.00 -18.80
C LYS A 14 5.42 17.99 -18.79
N LYS A 15 4.18 18.50 -18.72
CA LYS A 15 2.98 17.75 -19.08
C LYS A 15 3.07 17.45 -20.58
N SER A 16 3.55 16.26 -20.94
CA SER A 16 3.36 15.73 -22.29
C SER A 16 1.90 15.31 -22.39
N GLY A 17 1.13 16.09 -23.15
CA GLY A 17 -0.24 15.75 -23.49
C GLY A 17 -0.26 14.59 -24.48
N ASP A 18 -0.50 13.39 -23.96
CA ASP A 18 -1.09 12.28 -24.68
C ASP A 18 -2.02 11.58 -23.68
N LYS A 19 -3.32 11.93 -23.74
CA LYS A 19 -4.39 11.17 -23.10
C LYS A 19 -4.62 9.89 -23.91
N MET A 20 -3.68 8.98 -23.93
CA MET A 20 -4.01 7.57 -24.01
C MET A 20 -4.79 7.24 -22.72
N SER A 21 -5.91 6.55 -22.83
CA SER A 21 -6.69 6.08 -21.69
C SER A 21 -5.82 5.15 -20.83
N LYS A 22 -4.99 5.73 -19.97
CA LYS A 22 -4.22 4.98 -19.00
C LYS A 22 -5.23 4.40 -18.00
N SER A 23 -5.50 3.11 -18.11
CA SER A 23 -6.20 2.38 -17.06
C SER A 23 -5.48 2.65 -15.73
N ALA A 24 -6.24 2.97 -14.68
CA ALA A 24 -5.70 3.15 -13.35
C ALA A 24 -4.86 1.94 -12.92
N LYS A 25 -3.78 2.19 -12.20
CA LYS A 25 -2.92 1.14 -11.65
C LYS A 25 -3.33 0.77 -10.24
N VAL A 26 -3.50 -0.52 -9.99
CA VAL A 26 -3.72 -1.08 -8.65
C VAL A 26 -2.38 -1.52 -8.09
N VAL A 27 -1.95 -0.87 -7.01
CA VAL A 27 -0.69 -1.16 -6.32
C VAL A 27 -1.02 -1.72 -4.93
N VAL A 28 -0.65 -2.96 -4.67
CA VAL A 28 -0.77 -3.51 -3.31
C VAL A 28 0.52 -3.27 -2.53
N VAL A 29 0.38 -2.80 -1.30
CA VAL A 29 1.48 -2.74 -0.33
C VAL A 29 1.29 -3.90 0.64
N THR A 30 2.22 -4.83 0.65
CA THR A 30 2.09 -6.10 1.38
C THR A 30 3.36 -6.51 2.09
N SER A 31 3.26 -7.47 3.00
CA SER A 31 4.40 -8.11 3.65
C SER A 31 4.00 -9.46 4.24
N GLY A 32 4.96 -10.35 4.36
CA GLY A 32 4.75 -11.62 5.05
C GLY A 32 4.64 -11.49 6.58
N LYS A 33 5.19 -10.41 7.17
CA LYS A 33 5.30 -10.23 8.63
C LYS A 33 4.58 -8.96 9.10
N GLY A 34 3.96 -9.02 10.29
CA GLY A 34 3.39 -7.85 10.96
C GLY A 34 4.45 -6.87 11.45
N GLY A 35 4.08 -5.58 11.56
CA GLY A 35 4.94 -4.56 12.17
C GLY A 35 6.13 -4.08 11.33
N VAL A 36 6.26 -4.48 10.06
CA VAL A 36 7.36 -4.03 9.18
C VAL A 36 7.14 -2.63 8.58
N GLY A 37 6.01 -1.98 8.86
CA GLY A 37 5.71 -0.61 8.38
C GLY A 37 4.92 -0.55 7.08
N LYS A 38 4.10 -1.57 6.76
CA LYS A 38 3.21 -1.57 5.58
C LYS A 38 2.32 -0.34 5.51
N THR A 39 1.47 -0.15 6.51
CA THR A 39 0.48 0.93 6.54
C THR A 39 1.14 2.31 6.46
N THR A 40 2.27 2.51 7.14
CA THR A 40 3.09 3.74 7.00
C THR A 40 3.61 3.90 5.57
N THR A 41 4.06 2.81 4.95
CA THR A 41 4.52 2.82 3.55
C THR A 41 3.36 3.09 2.59
N SER A 42 2.19 2.47 2.80
CA SER A 42 0.97 2.70 2.01
C SER A 42 0.53 4.16 2.04
N ALA A 43 0.43 4.74 3.24
CA ALA A 43 0.08 6.14 3.44
C ALA A 43 1.08 7.09 2.76
N SER A 44 2.39 6.86 2.97
CA SER A 44 3.45 7.69 2.42
C SER A 44 3.55 7.57 0.90
N PHE A 45 3.40 6.37 0.34
CA PHE A 45 3.44 6.11 -1.09
C PHE A 45 2.25 6.76 -1.79
N ALA A 46 1.02 6.58 -1.27
CA ALA A 46 -0.19 7.21 -1.79
C ALA A 46 -0.10 8.74 -1.76
N THR A 47 0.39 9.30 -0.64
CA THR A 47 0.62 10.74 -0.50
C THR A 47 1.66 11.23 -1.53
N GLY A 48 2.77 10.50 -1.70
CA GLY A 48 3.81 10.82 -2.67
C GLY A 48 3.32 10.84 -4.12
N LEU A 49 2.42 9.95 -4.50
CA LEU A 49 1.76 9.93 -5.81
C LEU A 49 0.83 11.14 -5.97
N ALA A 50 0.00 11.42 -4.96
CA ALA A 50 -0.95 12.53 -4.98
C ALA A 50 -0.26 13.90 -5.04
N LEU A 51 0.85 14.07 -4.32
CA LEU A 51 1.68 15.29 -4.39
C LEU A 51 2.34 15.49 -5.77
N ARG A 52 2.51 14.42 -6.55
CA ARG A 52 2.96 14.47 -7.95
C ARG A 52 1.82 14.73 -8.94
N GLY A 53 0.61 14.97 -8.45
CA GLY A 53 -0.56 15.32 -9.27
C GLY A 53 -1.38 14.13 -9.76
N PHE A 54 -1.07 12.90 -9.32
CA PHE A 54 -1.89 11.73 -9.64
C PHE A 54 -3.08 11.63 -8.70
N LYS A 55 -4.29 11.49 -9.25
CA LYS A 55 -5.48 11.23 -8.43
C LYS A 55 -5.39 9.84 -7.84
N THR A 56 -5.20 9.76 -6.53
CA THR A 56 -4.85 8.53 -5.80
C THR A 56 -5.87 8.23 -4.70
N VAL A 57 -6.31 6.98 -4.62
CA VAL A 57 -7.09 6.47 -3.49
C VAL A 57 -6.30 5.37 -2.78
N VAL A 58 -6.28 5.41 -1.45
CA VAL A 58 -5.72 4.32 -0.63
C VAL A 58 -6.86 3.63 0.13
N ILE A 59 -6.86 2.30 0.10
CA ILE A 59 -7.89 1.44 0.71
C ILE A 59 -7.25 0.58 1.78
N ASP A 60 -7.82 0.58 2.97
CA ASP A 60 -7.41 -0.28 4.07
C ASP A 60 -8.15 -1.62 4.01
N PHE A 61 -7.40 -2.72 3.84
CA PHE A 61 -7.91 -4.09 3.82
C PHE A 61 -7.77 -4.80 5.18
N ASP A 62 -7.23 -4.13 6.21
CA ASP A 62 -7.03 -4.71 7.55
C ASP A 62 -8.32 -4.63 8.38
N ILE A 63 -9.32 -5.41 7.95
CA ILE A 63 -10.63 -5.47 8.60
C ILE A 63 -10.49 -5.91 10.05
N GLY A 64 -11.04 -5.09 10.95
CA GLY A 64 -11.00 -5.31 12.40
C GLY A 64 -9.96 -4.47 13.14
N LEU A 65 -8.83 -4.09 12.51
CA LEU A 65 -7.78 -3.28 13.16
C LEU A 65 -7.85 -1.79 12.80
N ARG A 66 -8.09 -1.47 11.53
CA ARG A 66 -8.28 -0.09 11.06
C ARG A 66 -7.18 0.87 11.52
N ASN A 67 -6.01 0.75 10.90
CA ASN A 67 -4.83 1.55 11.25
C ASN A 67 -4.53 2.70 10.28
N LEU A 68 -4.97 2.58 9.03
CA LEU A 68 -4.65 3.54 7.98
C LEU A 68 -5.23 4.92 8.24
N ASP A 69 -6.48 5.01 8.66
CA ASP A 69 -7.17 6.27 8.94
C ASP A 69 -6.59 7.01 10.15
N LEU A 70 -6.03 6.29 11.14
CA LEU A 70 -5.28 6.88 12.25
C LEU A 70 -4.00 7.54 11.74
N ILE A 71 -3.20 6.83 10.92
CA ILE A 71 -1.96 7.35 10.33
C ILE A 71 -2.26 8.57 9.44
N MET A 72 -3.39 8.54 8.72
CA MET A 72 -3.83 9.62 7.82
C MET A 72 -4.58 10.75 8.55
N GLY A 73 -4.81 10.64 9.87
CA GLY A 73 -5.48 11.65 10.70
C GLY A 73 -6.94 11.93 10.28
N CYS A 74 -7.63 10.89 9.81
CA CYS A 74 -9.02 11.02 9.35
C CYS A 74 -10.02 10.10 10.08
N GLU A 75 -9.61 9.46 11.17
CA GLU A 75 -10.40 8.49 11.95
C GLU A 75 -11.77 9.00 12.39
N ARG A 76 -11.88 10.30 12.71
CA ARG A 76 -13.13 10.95 13.13
C ARG A 76 -14.07 11.31 11.97
N ARG A 77 -13.62 11.14 10.74
CA ARG A 77 -14.38 11.47 9.52
C ARG A 77 -14.98 10.24 8.85
N VAL A 78 -14.69 9.06 9.35
CA VAL A 78 -15.21 7.80 8.82
C VAL A 78 -16.66 7.62 9.25
N VAL A 79 -17.57 7.70 8.28
CA VAL A 79 -19.03 7.45 8.47
C VAL A 79 -19.39 6.06 7.92
N TYR A 80 -18.87 5.75 6.74
CA TYR A 80 -18.99 4.44 6.09
C TYR A 80 -17.61 3.90 5.81
N ASP A 81 -17.48 2.58 5.82
CA ASP A 81 -16.23 1.85 5.61
C ASP A 81 -16.25 1.01 4.32
N PHE A 82 -15.16 0.33 4.03
CA PHE A 82 -15.01 -0.49 2.84
C PHE A 82 -16.04 -1.62 2.76
N VAL A 83 -16.42 -2.23 3.89
CA VAL A 83 -17.42 -3.30 3.93
C VAL A 83 -18.81 -2.77 3.62
N ASN A 84 -19.16 -1.54 4.06
CA ASN A 84 -20.42 -0.92 3.68
C ASN A 84 -20.55 -0.75 2.15
N ILE A 85 -19.45 -0.41 1.46
CA ILE A 85 -19.46 -0.34 -0.01
C ILE A 85 -19.69 -1.72 -0.63
N ILE A 86 -18.98 -2.74 -0.13
CA ILE A 86 -19.10 -4.13 -0.63
C ILE A 86 -20.53 -4.65 -0.48
N ASN A 87 -21.17 -4.34 0.65
CA ASN A 87 -22.54 -4.77 0.94
C ASN A 87 -23.62 -3.90 0.27
N ASN A 88 -23.25 -2.88 -0.51
CA ASN A 88 -24.17 -1.87 -1.08
C ASN A 88 -24.97 -1.07 -0.02
N GLU A 89 -24.44 -0.96 1.19
CA GLU A 89 -24.98 -0.14 2.28
C GLU A 89 -24.61 1.35 2.11
N ALA A 90 -23.52 1.61 1.34
CA ALA A 90 -23.06 2.95 0.97
C ALA A 90 -22.46 2.96 -0.43
N THR A 91 -22.48 4.11 -1.08
CA THR A 91 -21.74 4.34 -2.32
C THR A 91 -20.25 4.58 -2.03
N ILE A 92 -19.39 4.39 -3.03
CA ILE A 92 -17.96 4.72 -2.91
C ILE A 92 -17.75 6.16 -2.47
N HIS A 93 -18.48 7.12 -3.05
CA HIS A 93 -18.35 8.55 -2.72
C HIS A 93 -18.81 8.88 -1.28
N GLN A 94 -19.74 8.13 -0.70
CA GLN A 94 -20.16 8.32 0.69
C GLN A 94 -19.12 7.81 1.70
N ALA A 95 -18.40 6.74 1.34
CA ALA A 95 -17.38 6.16 2.22
C ALA A 95 -15.98 6.76 2.00
N MET A 96 -15.76 7.40 0.85
CA MET A 96 -14.47 7.96 0.49
C MET A 96 -14.21 9.28 1.19
N ILE A 97 -13.06 9.40 1.84
CA ILE A 97 -12.64 10.58 2.57
C ILE A 97 -11.54 11.29 1.78
N LYS A 98 -11.78 12.56 1.40
CA LYS A 98 -10.72 13.39 0.80
C LYS A 98 -9.74 13.83 1.89
N ASP A 99 -8.44 13.74 1.62
CA ASP A 99 -7.40 14.25 2.54
C ASP A 99 -7.50 15.78 2.71
N LYS A 100 -7.14 16.27 3.91
CA LYS A 100 -7.24 17.70 4.23
C LYS A 100 -6.11 18.53 3.63
N ASN A 101 -4.95 17.91 3.40
CA ASN A 101 -3.71 18.58 3.04
C ASN A 101 -3.31 18.29 1.58
N CYS A 102 -3.96 17.31 0.93
CA CYS A 102 -3.63 16.89 -0.43
C CYS A 102 -4.91 16.67 -1.26
N ASP A 103 -5.17 17.56 -2.20
CA ASP A 103 -6.42 17.55 -3.00
C ASP A 103 -6.61 16.30 -3.86
N ASN A 104 -5.53 15.63 -4.24
CA ASN A 104 -5.56 14.44 -5.08
C ASN A 104 -5.53 13.14 -4.28
N LEU A 105 -5.58 13.19 -2.93
CA LEU A 105 -5.51 12.02 -2.06
C LEU A 105 -6.86 11.72 -1.43
N PHE A 106 -7.27 10.46 -1.54
CA PHE A 106 -8.52 9.94 -1.00
C PHE A 106 -8.27 8.65 -0.22
N ILE A 107 -9.08 8.41 0.81
CA ILE A 107 -8.95 7.28 1.73
C ILE A 107 -10.28 6.54 1.81
N ILE A 108 -10.24 5.20 1.79
CA ILE A 108 -11.36 4.33 2.15
C ILE A 108 -10.88 3.49 3.33
N ALA A 109 -11.53 3.67 4.48
CA ALA A 109 -11.14 3.02 5.72
C ALA A 109 -11.64 1.56 5.79
N ALA A 110 -10.92 0.72 6.52
CA ALA A 110 -11.39 -0.63 6.88
C ALA A 110 -12.56 -0.58 7.87
N SER A 111 -13.33 -1.67 7.94
CA SER A 111 -14.34 -1.83 8.98
C SER A 111 -13.72 -2.25 10.31
N GLN A 112 -14.20 -1.67 11.41
CA GLN A 112 -13.81 -2.09 12.77
C GLN A 112 -14.68 -3.22 13.32
N THR A 113 -15.92 -3.34 12.84
CA THR A 113 -16.95 -4.17 13.47
C THR A 113 -17.33 -5.40 12.66
N LYS A 114 -16.84 -5.50 11.43
CA LYS A 114 -17.17 -6.62 10.53
C LYS A 114 -16.05 -7.66 10.53
N ASP A 115 -16.42 -8.89 10.17
CA ASP A 115 -15.50 -10.01 10.00
C ASP A 115 -14.72 -9.90 8.67
N LYS A 116 -13.51 -10.44 8.62
CA LYS A 116 -12.67 -10.51 7.40
C LYS A 116 -13.36 -11.25 6.24
N ASN A 117 -14.31 -12.14 6.53
CA ASN A 117 -15.13 -12.84 5.54
C ASN A 117 -16.14 -11.94 4.82
N ALA A 118 -16.33 -10.69 5.27
CA ALA A 118 -17.14 -9.71 4.57
C ALA A 118 -16.49 -9.23 3.24
N LEU A 119 -15.19 -9.45 3.05
CA LEU A 119 -14.49 -9.17 1.80
C LEU A 119 -14.74 -10.32 0.82
N THR A 120 -15.62 -10.10 -0.16
CA THR A 120 -15.87 -11.04 -1.24
C THR A 120 -15.12 -10.64 -2.51
N GLU A 121 -14.70 -11.63 -3.32
CA GLU A 121 -13.99 -11.37 -4.57
C GLU A 121 -14.79 -10.45 -5.49
N ASP A 122 -16.08 -10.78 -5.72
CA ASP A 122 -16.97 -9.97 -6.58
C ASP A 122 -17.16 -8.55 -6.05
N GLY A 123 -17.32 -8.39 -4.72
CA GLY A 123 -17.48 -7.09 -4.07
C GLY A 123 -16.24 -6.22 -4.22
N VAL A 124 -15.07 -6.77 -3.94
CA VAL A 124 -13.78 -6.09 -4.12
C VAL A 124 -13.56 -5.75 -5.60
N GLY A 125 -13.81 -6.71 -6.50
CA GLY A 125 -13.65 -6.52 -7.95
C GLY A 125 -14.53 -5.39 -8.49
N ARG A 126 -15.80 -5.31 -8.04
CA ARG A 126 -16.70 -4.22 -8.39
C ARG A 126 -16.16 -2.87 -7.95
N VAL A 127 -15.74 -2.74 -6.69
CA VAL A 127 -15.20 -1.48 -6.15
C VAL A 127 -13.92 -1.06 -6.91
N ILE A 128 -12.97 -1.97 -7.12
CA ILE A 128 -11.75 -1.70 -7.89
C ILE A 128 -12.09 -1.25 -9.31
N SER A 129 -13.06 -1.90 -9.98
CA SER A 129 -13.47 -1.56 -11.34
C SER A 129 -14.10 -0.16 -11.44
N GLU A 130 -14.86 0.25 -10.43
CA GLU A 130 -15.43 1.60 -10.37
C GLU A 130 -14.36 2.65 -10.11
N LEU A 131 -13.47 2.40 -9.15
CA LEU A 131 -12.36 3.30 -8.84
C LEU A 131 -11.40 3.49 -10.02
N LYS A 132 -11.18 2.45 -10.83
CA LYS A 132 -10.34 2.53 -12.05
C LYS A 132 -10.85 3.56 -13.08
N LYS A 133 -12.12 3.94 -13.02
CA LYS A 133 -12.70 4.97 -13.92
C LYS A 133 -12.35 6.40 -13.50
N GLU A 134 -11.99 6.60 -12.23
CA GLU A 134 -11.85 7.93 -11.63
C GLU A 134 -10.44 8.26 -11.15
N PHE A 135 -9.61 7.25 -10.87
CA PHE A 135 -8.30 7.41 -10.25
C PHE A 135 -7.18 7.01 -11.20
N ASP A 136 -5.99 7.59 -10.99
CA ASP A 136 -4.76 7.18 -11.67
C ASP A 136 -4.11 6.01 -10.93
N TYR A 137 -4.21 5.99 -9.57
CA TYR A 137 -3.67 4.96 -8.72
C TYR A 137 -4.67 4.54 -7.63
N ILE A 138 -4.76 3.23 -7.41
CA ILE A 138 -5.47 2.61 -6.30
C ILE A 138 -4.42 1.87 -5.47
N VAL A 139 -4.16 2.34 -4.25
CA VAL A 139 -3.19 1.73 -3.33
C VAL A 139 -3.96 0.88 -2.34
N CYS A 140 -3.67 -0.42 -2.29
CA CYS A 140 -4.29 -1.36 -1.36
C CYS A 140 -3.33 -1.63 -0.20
N ASP A 141 -3.66 -1.15 1.01
CA ASP A 141 -2.92 -1.50 2.23
C ASP A 141 -3.38 -2.86 2.73
N SER A 142 -2.54 -3.90 2.61
CA SER A 142 -2.92 -5.24 3.00
C SER A 142 -2.65 -5.51 4.49
N PRO A 143 -3.44 -6.35 5.16
CA PRO A 143 -3.01 -6.93 6.42
C PRO A 143 -1.75 -7.78 6.24
N ALA A 144 -1.08 -8.13 7.34
CA ALA A 144 0.08 -9.02 7.29
C ALA A 144 -0.33 -10.46 6.96
N GLY A 145 0.58 -11.18 6.30
CA GLY A 145 0.40 -12.62 6.05
C GLY A 145 -0.40 -12.93 4.79
N ILE A 146 -1.06 -14.08 4.79
CA ILE A 146 -1.67 -14.71 3.61
C ILE A 146 -3.15 -15.06 3.82
N GLU A 147 -3.76 -14.58 4.90
CA GLU A 147 -5.18 -14.83 5.21
C GLU A 147 -6.11 -14.09 4.21
N THR A 148 -7.41 -14.34 4.30
CA THR A 148 -8.43 -13.83 3.36
C THR A 148 -8.30 -12.34 3.06
N GLY A 149 -8.13 -11.49 4.07
CA GLY A 149 -7.98 -10.04 3.88
C GLY A 149 -6.74 -9.67 3.07
N ALA A 150 -5.59 -10.30 3.38
CA ALA A 150 -4.36 -10.10 2.62
C ALA A 150 -4.52 -10.60 1.18
N PHE A 151 -5.13 -11.78 1.00
CA PHE A 151 -5.39 -12.34 -0.32
C PHE A 151 -6.28 -11.43 -1.17
N MET A 152 -7.35 -10.87 -0.61
CA MET A 152 -8.23 -9.94 -1.34
C MET A 152 -7.52 -8.66 -1.78
N ALA A 153 -6.60 -8.14 -0.97
CA ALA A 153 -5.78 -6.98 -1.34
C ALA A 153 -4.82 -7.29 -2.50
N LEU A 154 -4.24 -8.51 -2.54
CA LEU A 154 -3.29 -8.96 -3.56
C LEU A 154 -3.98 -9.30 -4.89
N PHE A 155 -5.23 -9.78 -4.84
CA PHE A 155 -5.89 -10.45 -5.95
C PHE A 155 -6.00 -9.59 -7.22
N TYR A 156 -6.35 -8.32 -7.08
CA TYR A 156 -6.54 -7.39 -8.21
C TYR A 156 -5.30 -6.52 -8.52
N ALA A 157 -4.15 -6.80 -7.93
CA ALA A 157 -2.96 -5.97 -8.09
C ALA A 157 -2.37 -6.04 -9.51
N ASP A 158 -2.00 -4.88 -10.03
CA ASP A 158 -1.17 -4.73 -11.23
C ASP A 158 0.32 -4.69 -10.85
N GLU A 159 0.62 -4.06 -9.72
CA GLU A 159 1.96 -3.93 -9.15
C GLU A 159 1.92 -4.24 -7.64
N ALA A 160 2.99 -4.80 -7.10
CA ALA A 160 3.13 -5.11 -5.68
C ALA A 160 4.38 -4.45 -5.10
N LEU A 161 4.19 -3.78 -3.96
CA LEU A 161 5.24 -3.22 -3.16
C LEU A 161 5.41 -4.10 -1.91
N VAL A 162 6.38 -4.98 -1.93
CA VAL A 162 6.66 -5.92 -0.83
C VAL A 162 7.55 -5.23 0.19
N VAL A 163 7.00 -4.96 1.37
CA VAL A 163 7.74 -4.33 2.47
C VAL A 163 8.33 -5.41 3.37
N THR A 164 9.64 -5.38 3.55
CA THR A 164 10.36 -6.29 4.44
C THR A 164 11.33 -5.52 5.32
N ASN A 165 11.61 -6.01 6.52
CA ASN A 165 12.75 -5.56 7.31
C ASN A 165 13.92 -6.56 7.15
N PRO A 166 15.18 -6.16 7.46
CA PRO A 166 16.36 -6.99 7.22
C PRO A 166 16.54 -8.11 8.26
N GLU A 167 15.46 -8.86 8.50
CA GLU A 167 15.42 -10.05 9.37
C GLU A 167 15.12 -11.29 8.55
N VAL A 168 15.82 -12.39 8.80
CA VAL A 168 15.67 -13.66 8.08
C VAL A 168 14.22 -14.12 8.02
N SER A 169 13.48 -14.03 9.14
CA SER A 169 12.05 -14.42 9.18
C SER A 169 11.19 -13.56 8.27
N SER A 170 11.40 -12.24 8.25
CA SER A 170 10.63 -11.31 7.41
C SER A 170 10.89 -11.55 5.93
N VAL A 171 12.14 -11.77 5.56
CA VAL A 171 12.53 -12.06 4.17
C VAL A 171 11.92 -13.38 3.68
N ARG A 172 11.96 -14.44 4.50
CA ARG A 172 11.32 -15.73 4.18
C ARG A 172 9.80 -15.61 4.03
N ASP A 173 9.15 -14.83 4.89
CA ASP A 173 7.72 -14.61 4.79
C ASP A 173 7.36 -13.78 3.55
N SER A 174 8.25 -12.84 3.14
CA SER A 174 8.10 -12.09 1.90
C SER A 174 8.20 -12.99 0.66
N ASP A 175 9.10 -13.99 0.64
CA ASP A 175 9.19 -14.97 -0.44
C ASP A 175 7.88 -15.75 -0.64
N ARG A 176 7.19 -16.09 0.44
CA ARG A 176 5.86 -16.72 0.38
C ARG A 176 4.82 -15.81 -0.29
N ILE A 177 4.85 -14.50 0.00
CA ILE A 177 3.96 -13.53 -0.65
C ILE A 177 4.22 -13.47 -2.15
N LEU A 178 5.49 -13.47 -2.59
CA LEU A 178 5.85 -13.52 -4.02
C LEU A 178 5.30 -14.79 -4.70
N GLY A 179 5.36 -15.93 -4.02
CA GLY A 179 4.75 -17.17 -4.49
C GLY A 179 3.23 -17.07 -4.71
N ILE A 180 2.51 -16.36 -3.83
CA ILE A 180 1.07 -16.12 -3.98
C ILE A 180 0.79 -15.16 -5.13
N LEU A 181 1.51 -14.04 -5.23
CA LEU A 181 1.37 -13.07 -6.33
C LEU A 181 1.56 -13.75 -7.68
N SER A 182 2.58 -14.60 -7.80
CA SER A 182 2.89 -15.29 -9.06
C SER A 182 1.89 -16.37 -9.46
N SER A 183 1.13 -16.95 -8.50
CA SER A 183 0.26 -18.11 -8.75
C SER A 183 -1.23 -17.86 -8.56
N LYS A 184 -1.63 -16.92 -7.71
CA LYS A 184 -3.01 -16.74 -7.28
C LYS A 184 -3.57 -15.34 -7.53
N ALA A 185 -2.77 -14.35 -7.95
CA ALA A 185 -3.30 -13.07 -8.39
C ALA A 185 -4.18 -13.26 -9.63
N LYS A 186 -5.22 -12.43 -9.78
CA LYS A 186 -6.14 -12.51 -10.92
C LYS A 186 -5.41 -12.51 -12.25
N ARG A 187 -4.39 -11.69 -12.42
CA ARG A 187 -3.55 -11.64 -13.63
C ARG A 187 -2.89 -12.99 -13.95
N ALA A 188 -2.41 -13.70 -12.92
CA ALA A 188 -1.83 -15.02 -13.08
C ALA A 188 -2.88 -16.05 -13.50
N LEU A 189 -4.07 -16.02 -12.90
CA LEU A 189 -5.19 -16.91 -13.24
C LEU A 189 -5.75 -16.66 -14.63
N ASP A 190 -5.78 -15.40 -15.06
CA ASP A 190 -6.26 -14.98 -16.38
C ASP A 190 -5.19 -15.15 -17.49
N GLY A 191 -3.99 -15.66 -17.18
CA GLY A 191 -2.90 -15.84 -18.13
C GLY A 191 -2.32 -14.52 -18.67
N GLN A 192 -2.47 -13.43 -17.94
CA GLN A 192 -1.93 -12.11 -18.27
C GLN A 192 -0.46 -11.96 -17.84
N GLU A 193 0.15 -10.80 -18.16
CA GLU A 193 1.46 -10.44 -17.58
C GLU A 193 1.42 -10.55 -16.06
N LYS A 194 2.48 -11.09 -15.48
CA LYS A 194 2.62 -11.23 -14.02
C LYS A 194 2.53 -9.86 -13.34
N VAL A 195 2.11 -9.88 -12.07
CA VAL A 195 2.20 -8.70 -11.19
C VAL A 195 3.64 -8.21 -11.17
N LYS A 196 3.86 -6.90 -11.35
CA LYS A 196 5.20 -6.31 -11.24
C LYS A 196 5.55 -6.16 -9.78
N GLU A 197 6.59 -6.84 -9.35
CA GLU A 197 7.00 -6.91 -7.96
C GLU A 197 8.18 -5.97 -7.71
N HIS A 198 8.09 -5.21 -6.61
CA HIS A 198 9.12 -4.31 -6.13
C HIS A 198 9.28 -4.49 -4.62
N MET A 199 10.48 -4.25 -4.10
CA MET A 199 10.79 -4.38 -2.69
C MET A 199 11.09 -3.02 -2.05
N VAL A 200 10.56 -2.80 -0.86
CA VAL A 200 10.99 -1.75 0.07
C VAL A 200 11.58 -2.40 1.31
N ILE A 201 12.84 -2.10 1.59
CA ILE A 201 13.52 -2.54 2.81
C ILE A 201 13.31 -1.45 3.87
N SER A 202 12.60 -1.76 4.94
CA SER A 202 12.30 -0.85 6.02
C SER A 202 13.19 -1.09 7.25
N ARG A 203 13.30 -0.09 8.13
CA ARG A 203 14.06 -0.18 9.39
C ARG A 203 15.50 -0.67 9.19
N TYR A 204 16.12 -0.24 8.10
CA TYR A 204 17.50 -0.59 7.81
C TYR A 204 18.47 0.18 8.72
N ASN A 205 19.39 -0.55 9.33
CA ASN A 205 20.42 0.03 10.20
C ASN A 205 21.80 -0.53 9.80
N PRO A 206 22.69 0.30 9.20
CA PRO A 206 24.01 -0.14 8.74
C PRO A 206 24.88 -0.72 9.85
N GLU A 207 24.84 -0.15 11.06
CA GLU A 207 25.65 -0.61 12.20
C GLU A 207 25.26 -2.04 12.61
N ARG A 208 23.95 -2.37 12.55
CA ARG A 208 23.44 -3.71 12.84
C ARG A 208 23.75 -4.71 11.72
N VAL A 209 23.95 -4.27 10.50
CA VAL A 209 24.45 -5.11 9.41
C VAL A 209 25.92 -5.44 9.62
N GLU A 210 26.74 -4.45 10.00
CA GLU A 210 28.17 -4.65 10.29
C GLU A 210 28.38 -5.58 11.49
N SER A 211 27.51 -5.54 12.51
CA SER A 211 27.57 -6.46 13.66
C SER A 211 27.03 -7.87 13.36
N GLY A 212 26.41 -8.09 12.20
CA GLY A 212 25.81 -9.37 11.84
C GLY A 212 24.40 -9.60 12.41
N ASP A 213 23.78 -8.58 13.01
CA ASP A 213 22.44 -8.66 13.61
C ASP A 213 21.32 -8.45 12.57
N MET A 214 21.67 -7.99 11.37
CA MET A 214 20.75 -7.77 10.24
C MET A 214 21.35 -8.28 8.94
N LEU A 215 20.47 -8.68 8.01
CA LEU A 215 20.87 -9.01 6.64
C LEU A 215 21.29 -7.73 5.89
N SER A 216 22.28 -7.85 5.03
CA SER A 216 22.64 -6.80 4.10
C SER A 216 21.57 -6.63 3.00
N ILE A 217 21.59 -5.51 2.29
CA ILE A 217 20.71 -5.27 1.14
C ILE A 217 20.96 -6.34 0.06
N ASP A 218 22.20 -6.73 -0.15
CA ASP A 218 22.57 -7.71 -1.18
C ASP A 218 22.11 -9.12 -0.80
N ASP A 219 22.22 -9.52 0.48
CA ASP A 219 21.63 -10.78 0.95
C ASP A 219 20.12 -10.85 0.68
N ILE A 220 19.40 -9.76 0.94
CA ILE A 220 17.96 -9.71 0.71
C ILE A 220 17.64 -9.78 -0.80
N LYS A 221 18.39 -9.08 -1.65
CA LYS A 221 18.25 -9.15 -3.11
C LYS A 221 18.49 -10.56 -3.65
N ASP A 222 19.51 -11.23 -3.14
CA ASP A 222 19.86 -12.60 -3.57
C ASP A 222 18.78 -13.61 -3.21
N ILE A 223 18.11 -13.40 -2.06
CA ILE A 223 17.01 -14.26 -1.61
C ILE A 223 15.73 -14.00 -2.40
N LEU A 224 15.28 -12.74 -2.47
CA LEU A 224 13.96 -12.39 -3.02
C LEU A 224 13.98 -12.19 -4.55
N ARG A 225 15.11 -11.85 -5.14
CA ARG A 225 15.33 -11.69 -6.59
C ARG A 225 14.35 -10.75 -7.29
N ILE A 226 13.87 -9.73 -6.58
CA ILE A 226 13.02 -8.66 -7.10
C ILE A 226 13.71 -7.30 -6.95
N PRO A 227 13.37 -6.29 -7.79
CA PRO A 227 14.00 -4.98 -7.72
C PRO A 227 13.76 -4.27 -6.38
N VAL A 228 14.80 -3.68 -5.79
CA VAL A 228 14.70 -2.78 -4.64
C VAL A 228 14.28 -1.41 -5.13
N LEU A 229 13.09 -0.97 -4.73
CA LEU A 229 12.58 0.37 -5.02
C LEU A 229 13.16 1.42 -4.07
N GLY A 230 13.40 1.04 -2.83
CA GLY A 230 13.93 1.94 -1.82
C GLY A 230 14.31 1.24 -0.51
N VAL A 231 15.15 1.95 0.25
CA VAL A 231 15.57 1.54 1.60
C VAL A 231 15.19 2.65 2.56
N ILE A 232 14.40 2.33 3.57
CA ILE A 232 13.95 3.26 4.61
C ILE A 232 14.76 2.96 5.87
N PRO A 233 15.60 3.89 6.33
CA PRO A 233 16.40 3.69 7.54
C PRO A 233 15.51 3.63 8.78
N GLU A 234 16.03 3.01 9.82
CA GLU A 234 15.41 3.08 11.15
C GLU A 234 15.43 4.55 11.62
N SER A 235 14.27 5.10 12.00
CA SER A 235 14.15 6.49 12.43
C SER A 235 13.29 6.60 13.68
N LYS A 236 13.82 7.30 14.68
CA LYS A 236 13.07 7.65 15.90
C LYS A 236 11.93 8.63 15.60
N ASP A 237 12.10 9.50 14.60
CA ASP A 237 11.10 10.50 14.23
C ASP A 237 9.84 9.84 13.65
N VAL A 238 9.97 8.73 12.90
CA VAL A 238 8.83 7.97 12.40
C VAL A 238 8.05 7.35 13.55
N LEU A 239 8.73 6.82 14.56
CA LEU A 239 8.08 6.26 15.76
C LEU A 239 7.34 7.35 16.56
N GLN A 240 7.92 8.55 16.67
CA GLN A 240 7.28 9.68 17.36
C GLN A 240 6.09 10.26 16.60
N ALA A 241 6.12 10.23 15.28
CA ALA A 241 5.01 10.70 14.44
C ALA A 241 3.80 9.73 14.40
N SER A 242 4.02 8.48 14.81
CA SER A 242 2.98 7.44 14.85
C SER A 242 2.29 7.32 16.22
N ASN A 243 2.76 8.05 17.25
CA ASN A 243 2.21 8.14 18.59
C ASN A 243 1.61 9.52 18.85
#